data_e6132b97dd6f0ea34030809493bc6973
#
_entry.id   e6132b97dd6f0ea34030809493bc6973
#
_cell.length_a   1.000
_cell.length_b   1.000
_cell.length_c   1.000
_cell.angle_alpha   90.00
_cell.angle_beta   90.00
_cell.angle_gamma   90.00
#
_symmetry.space_group_name_H-M   'P 1'
#
loop_
_entity.id
_entity.type
_entity.pdbx_description
1 polymer ?
#
loop_
_entity_poly.entity_id
_entity_poly.type
_entity_poly.pdbx_seq_one_letter_code
_entity_poly.pdbx_strand_id
1 'polypeptide(L)'
;DITGKEVKFYEFNILDESKTEQVFKENKIDSVIHCAAFKAVGESVKKPIEYYTNNLTTTLIVAKMMKKYGVNNIVFSSSATVYGDPEVVPLTEDCKLGETTNPYGATKAMMERILTDVQHACTSMSVTLLRYFNPIGAHESGLLGEDPKGIPNNLMPYIMKVATGELPCLGVFGDDYDTPDGTGVRDYIHVVDLAKGHVLAIEKYSEPGVHICNLGTGIGYSVLDIVKAFERVNGVKINYEIKDRRPGDIATCYADPSRAKKELGWVATRGIDEMCRDTWNFAKKHMK
;
A
#
# COMPACT_ATOMS: atom_id res chain seq x y z
N ASP A 1 -20.87 4.06 -10.31
CA ASP A 1 -20.74 4.01 -11.78
C ASP A 1 -20.09 2.71 -12.26
N ILE A 2 -18.99 2.24 -11.63
CA ILE A 2 -18.27 1.02 -12.07
C ILE A 2 -19.08 -0.25 -11.80
N THR A 3 -19.67 -0.35 -10.62
CA THR A 3 -20.37 -1.59 -10.19
C THR A 3 -21.88 -1.52 -10.30
N GLY A 4 -22.45 -0.35 -10.50
CA GLY A 4 -23.90 -0.11 -10.44
C GLY A 4 -24.51 -0.31 -9.05
N LYS A 5 -23.68 -0.42 -8.01
CA LYS A 5 -24.11 -0.59 -6.62
C LYS A 5 -23.80 0.65 -5.79
N GLU A 6 -24.72 1.00 -4.91
CA GLU A 6 -24.46 2.02 -3.89
C GLU A 6 -23.65 1.44 -2.75
N VAL A 7 -22.70 2.25 -2.26
CA VAL A 7 -21.91 1.96 -1.06
C VAL A 7 -22.35 2.94 0.03
N LYS A 8 -22.71 2.44 1.21
CA LYS A 8 -23.00 3.29 2.35
C LYS A 8 -21.72 3.98 2.80
N PHE A 9 -21.70 5.30 2.71
CA PHE A 9 -20.53 6.13 3.02
C PHE A 9 -20.74 6.96 4.27
N TYR A 10 -19.74 6.98 5.15
CA TYR A 10 -19.72 7.78 6.37
C TYR A 10 -18.51 8.72 6.32
N GLU A 11 -18.77 10.02 6.18
CA GLU A 11 -17.71 11.03 6.12
C GLU A 11 -17.35 11.55 7.50
N PHE A 12 -16.30 10.98 8.10
CA PHE A 12 -15.75 11.43 9.38
C PHE A 12 -14.32 10.92 9.59
N ASN A 13 -13.63 11.47 10.59
CA ASN A 13 -12.31 10.98 10.99
C ASN A 13 -12.47 9.79 11.96
N ILE A 14 -11.84 8.64 11.68
CA ILE A 14 -11.88 7.43 12.54
C ILE A 14 -11.39 7.70 13.97
N LEU A 15 -10.59 8.75 14.19
CA LEU A 15 -10.22 9.22 15.54
C LEU A 15 -11.42 9.69 16.37
N ASP A 16 -12.55 10.01 15.75
CA ASP A 16 -13.83 10.23 16.44
C ASP A 16 -14.43 8.86 16.81
N GLU A 17 -14.08 8.41 18.02
CA GLU A 17 -14.49 7.10 18.53
C GLU A 17 -16.02 6.96 18.57
N SER A 18 -16.76 8.03 18.86
CA SER A 18 -18.22 7.99 18.95
C SER A 18 -18.88 7.78 17.59
N LYS A 19 -18.38 8.44 16.54
CA LYS A 19 -18.84 8.24 15.17
C LYS A 19 -18.43 6.88 14.62
N THR A 20 -17.20 6.41 14.95
CA THR A 20 -16.77 5.06 14.60
C THR A 20 -17.68 4.03 15.26
N GLU A 21 -18.02 4.19 16.54
CA GLU A 21 -18.97 3.31 17.23
C GLU A 21 -20.36 3.32 16.59
N GLN A 22 -20.83 4.49 16.14
CA GLN A 22 -22.12 4.60 15.47
C GLN A 22 -22.19 3.72 14.22
N VAL A 23 -21.10 3.65 13.42
CA VAL A 23 -21.05 2.77 12.24
C VAL A 23 -21.27 1.30 12.63
N PHE A 24 -20.64 0.84 13.72
CA PHE A 24 -20.82 -0.54 14.21
C PHE A 24 -22.22 -0.78 14.79
N LYS A 25 -22.84 0.22 15.39
CA LYS A 25 -24.22 0.12 15.90
C LYS A 25 -25.27 0.03 14.81
N GLU A 26 -25.09 0.80 13.74
CA GLU A 26 -26.09 0.94 12.66
C GLU A 26 -25.99 -0.15 11.59
N ASN A 27 -24.91 -0.92 11.59
CA ASN A 27 -24.65 -1.90 10.52
C ASN A 27 -24.27 -3.26 11.11
N LYS A 28 -24.72 -4.32 10.45
CA LYS A 28 -24.15 -5.64 10.67
C LYS A 28 -22.80 -5.71 9.93
N ILE A 29 -21.71 -5.72 10.71
CA ILE A 29 -20.34 -5.82 10.17
C ILE A 29 -19.82 -7.23 10.43
N ASP A 30 -19.46 -7.94 9.38
CA ASP A 30 -18.92 -9.29 9.46
C ASP A 30 -17.38 -9.27 9.46
N SER A 31 -16.77 -8.30 8.78
CA SER A 31 -15.32 -8.18 8.64
C SER A 31 -14.90 -6.72 8.46
N VAL A 32 -13.64 -6.42 8.75
CA VAL A 32 -13.04 -5.09 8.55
C VAL A 32 -11.84 -5.19 7.62
N ILE A 33 -11.77 -4.34 6.59
CA ILE A 33 -10.52 -4.03 5.88
C ILE A 33 -10.01 -2.69 6.40
N HIS A 34 -8.88 -2.71 7.11
CA HIS A 34 -8.30 -1.52 7.73
C HIS A 34 -7.19 -0.94 6.87
N CYS A 35 -7.54 0.03 6.01
CA CYS A 35 -6.60 0.76 5.16
C CYS A 35 -6.22 2.14 5.71
N ALA A 36 -6.96 2.65 6.70
CA ALA A 36 -6.84 4.03 7.16
C ALA A 36 -5.55 4.28 7.93
N ALA A 37 -4.65 5.06 7.33
CA ALA A 37 -3.39 5.51 7.94
C ALA A 37 -2.80 6.66 7.13
N PHE A 38 -1.97 7.50 7.73
CA PHE A 38 -1.04 8.35 7.00
C PHE A 38 0.05 7.48 6.38
N LYS A 39 0.42 7.73 5.10
CA LYS A 39 1.29 6.83 4.31
C LYS A 39 2.55 7.48 3.72
N ALA A 40 2.73 8.78 3.85
CA ALA A 40 3.84 9.49 3.19
C ALA A 40 5.13 9.38 3.99
N VAL A 41 6.10 8.57 3.50
CA VAL A 41 7.39 8.30 4.16
C VAL A 41 8.13 9.59 4.52
N GLY A 42 8.35 10.48 3.54
CA GLY A 42 9.09 11.74 3.77
C GLY A 42 8.39 12.72 4.72
N GLU A 43 7.04 12.73 4.75
CA GLU A 43 6.28 13.53 5.71
C GLU A 43 6.39 12.94 7.12
N SER A 44 6.41 11.62 7.26
CA SER A 44 6.49 10.96 8.57
C SER A 44 7.75 11.34 9.34
N VAL A 45 8.86 11.55 8.63
CA VAL A 45 10.13 12.02 9.24
C VAL A 45 10.00 13.44 9.80
N LYS A 46 9.20 14.29 9.15
CA LYS A 46 8.98 15.69 9.57
C LYS A 46 7.89 15.82 10.63
N LYS A 47 6.94 14.88 10.68
CA LYS A 47 5.75 14.92 11.54
C LYS A 47 5.54 13.57 12.27
N PRO A 48 6.55 13.06 13.00
CA PRO A 48 6.46 11.72 13.59
C PRO A 48 5.33 11.59 14.61
N ILE A 49 5.08 12.61 15.43
CA ILE A 49 4.03 12.58 16.46
C ILE A 49 2.66 12.41 15.82
N GLU A 50 2.36 13.14 14.77
CA GLU A 50 1.09 13.06 14.04
C GLU A 50 0.90 11.68 13.42
N TYR A 51 1.97 11.07 12.87
CA TYR A 51 1.94 9.73 12.31
C TYR A 51 1.67 8.67 13.37
N TYR A 52 2.39 8.70 14.49
CA TYR A 52 2.15 7.77 15.60
C TYR A 52 0.74 7.95 16.17
N THR A 53 0.34 9.19 16.46
CA THR A 53 -0.98 9.47 17.02
C THR A 53 -2.10 9.00 16.09
N ASN A 54 -2.06 9.37 14.81
CA ASN A 54 -3.11 9.00 13.87
C ASN A 54 -3.15 7.49 13.63
N ASN A 55 -2.01 6.89 13.24
CA ASN A 55 -2.00 5.52 12.76
C ASN A 55 -2.27 4.50 13.88
N LEU A 56 -1.66 4.69 15.07
CA LEU A 56 -1.87 3.76 16.17
C LEU A 56 -3.28 3.91 16.77
N THR A 57 -3.74 5.16 16.97
CA THR A 57 -5.05 5.40 17.59
C THR A 57 -6.19 4.91 16.71
N THR A 58 -6.13 5.08 15.38
CA THR A 58 -7.15 4.52 14.48
C THR A 58 -7.24 3.01 14.59
N THR A 59 -6.10 2.31 14.65
CA THR A 59 -6.05 0.85 14.83
C THR A 59 -6.63 0.43 16.19
N LEU A 60 -6.28 1.13 17.27
CA LEU A 60 -6.80 0.84 18.61
C LEU A 60 -8.33 1.03 18.68
N ILE A 61 -8.85 2.12 18.08
CA ILE A 61 -10.30 2.37 18.03
C ILE A 61 -11.01 1.26 17.24
N VAL A 62 -10.50 0.91 16.05
CA VAL A 62 -11.09 -0.17 15.24
C VAL A 62 -11.10 -1.50 16.02
N ALA A 63 -9.97 -1.89 16.61
CA ALA A 63 -9.88 -3.14 17.40
C ALA A 63 -10.82 -3.13 18.62
N LYS A 64 -10.95 -1.98 19.30
CA LYS A 64 -11.89 -1.79 20.42
C LYS A 64 -13.34 -1.97 19.97
N MET A 65 -13.73 -1.40 18.84
CA MET A 65 -15.09 -1.55 18.29
C MET A 65 -15.34 -2.98 17.83
N MET A 66 -14.41 -3.61 17.14
CA MET A 66 -14.52 -5.01 16.75
C MET A 66 -14.78 -5.92 17.96
N LYS A 67 -13.97 -5.78 19.02
CA LYS A 67 -14.15 -6.53 20.27
C LYS A 67 -15.53 -6.26 20.90
N LYS A 68 -15.97 -5.00 20.95
CA LYS A 68 -17.25 -4.60 21.55
C LYS A 68 -18.46 -5.15 20.81
N TYR A 69 -18.38 -5.25 19.49
CA TYR A 69 -19.50 -5.66 18.63
C TYR A 69 -19.38 -7.08 18.09
N GLY A 70 -18.39 -7.85 18.57
CA GLY A 70 -18.20 -9.27 18.21
C GLY A 70 -17.76 -9.49 16.76
N VAL A 71 -17.08 -8.51 16.15
CA VAL A 71 -16.51 -8.65 14.80
C VAL A 71 -15.15 -9.32 14.92
N ASN A 72 -15.00 -10.51 14.36
CA ASN A 72 -13.83 -11.36 14.59
C ASN A 72 -12.89 -11.48 13.39
N ASN A 73 -13.13 -10.80 12.27
CA ASN A 73 -12.26 -10.88 11.10
C ASN A 73 -11.75 -9.49 10.68
N ILE A 74 -10.44 -9.32 10.64
CA ILE A 74 -9.78 -8.11 10.17
C ILE A 74 -8.68 -8.42 9.18
N VAL A 75 -8.70 -7.70 8.05
CA VAL A 75 -7.60 -7.63 7.09
C VAL A 75 -6.94 -6.26 7.21
N PHE A 76 -5.70 -6.25 7.65
CA PHE A 76 -4.91 -5.03 7.83
C PHE A 76 -4.00 -4.79 6.63
N SER A 77 -4.16 -3.63 6.00
CA SER A 77 -3.27 -3.11 4.98
C SER A 77 -1.93 -2.70 5.60
N SER A 78 -1.01 -3.66 5.72
CA SER A 78 0.36 -3.43 6.18
C SER A 78 1.26 -2.93 5.03
N SER A 79 2.55 -3.06 5.15
CA SER A 79 3.51 -2.55 4.15
C SER A 79 4.81 -3.35 4.20
N ALA A 80 5.47 -3.49 3.05
CA ALA A 80 6.84 -4.02 2.99
C ALA A 80 7.86 -3.19 3.80
N THR A 81 7.52 -1.94 4.16
CA THR A 81 8.39 -1.10 5.01
C THR A 81 8.64 -1.67 6.41
N VAL A 82 7.84 -2.64 6.86
CA VAL A 82 8.05 -3.33 8.15
C VAL A 82 9.31 -4.20 8.14
N TYR A 83 9.80 -4.59 6.97
CA TYR A 83 11.05 -5.35 6.84
C TYR A 83 12.32 -4.48 7.07
N GLY A 84 12.19 -3.14 7.02
CA GLY A 84 13.31 -2.22 7.13
C GLY A 84 14.24 -2.28 5.92
N ASP A 85 15.56 -2.28 6.17
CA ASP A 85 16.59 -2.50 5.15
C ASP A 85 16.90 -4.00 5.08
N PRO A 86 16.47 -4.71 4.03
CA PRO A 86 16.57 -6.16 3.97
C PRO A 86 17.99 -6.62 3.62
N GLU A 87 18.47 -7.62 4.35
CA GLU A 87 19.75 -8.29 4.04
C GLU A 87 19.63 -9.24 2.83
N VAL A 88 18.42 -9.70 2.53
CA VAL A 88 18.15 -10.70 1.48
C VAL A 88 16.89 -10.33 0.71
N VAL A 89 16.93 -10.47 -0.60
CA VAL A 89 15.78 -10.38 -1.51
C VAL A 89 15.74 -11.59 -2.43
N PRO A 90 14.57 -12.12 -2.84
CA PRO A 90 13.22 -11.62 -2.55
C PRO A 90 12.82 -11.79 -1.09
N LEU A 91 11.96 -10.88 -0.61
CA LEU A 91 11.44 -10.88 0.76
C LEU A 91 10.33 -11.92 0.94
N THR A 92 10.53 -12.85 1.87
CA THR A 92 9.48 -13.76 2.35
C THR A 92 8.87 -13.25 3.66
N GLU A 93 7.72 -13.79 4.07
CA GLU A 93 7.07 -13.43 5.34
C GLU A 93 7.87 -13.89 6.56
N ASP A 94 8.79 -14.84 6.39
CA ASP A 94 9.66 -15.36 7.43
C ASP A 94 10.94 -14.52 7.62
N CYS A 95 11.16 -13.53 6.74
CA CYS A 95 12.24 -12.56 6.94
C CYS A 95 12.04 -11.80 8.25
N LYS A 96 13.15 -11.62 8.98
CA LYS A 96 13.15 -10.85 10.21
C LYS A 96 12.65 -9.42 9.94
N LEU A 97 11.74 -8.95 10.78
CA LEU A 97 11.38 -7.53 10.77
C LEU A 97 12.58 -6.72 11.23
N GLY A 98 13.06 -5.83 10.36
CA GLY A 98 14.22 -4.98 10.64
C GLY A 98 13.85 -3.74 11.45
N GLU A 99 14.88 -2.95 11.80
CA GLU A 99 14.65 -1.58 12.24
C GLU A 99 14.06 -0.79 11.06
N THR A 100 12.87 -0.25 11.25
CA THR A 100 12.21 0.53 10.22
C THR A 100 12.95 1.85 10.00
N THR A 101 13.21 2.19 8.74
CA THR A 101 14.03 3.37 8.38
C THR A 101 13.30 4.71 8.54
N ASN A 102 12.02 4.68 8.90
CA ASN A 102 11.19 5.89 9.01
C ASN A 102 9.97 5.67 9.92
N PRO A 103 9.36 6.76 10.47
CA PRO A 103 8.21 6.66 11.37
C PRO A 103 6.97 6.01 10.75
N TYR A 104 6.71 6.17 9.44
CA TYR A 104 5.61 5.47 8.78
C TYR A 104 5.78 3.95 8.87
N GLY A 105 6.95 3.43 8.50
CA GLY A 105 7.26 2.00 8.63
C GLY A 105 7.14 1.52 10.08
N ALA A 106 7.65 2.32 11.04
CA ALA A 106 7.54 2.02 12.45
C ALA A 106 6.07 1.91 12.90
N THR A 107 5.19 2.85 12.47
CA THR A 107 3.76 2.74 12.79
C THR A 107 3.14 1.48 12.22
N LYS A 108 3.48 1.06 10.98
CA LYS A 108 2.96 -0.19 10.39
C LYS A 108 3.39 -1.41 11.19
N ALA A 109 4.66 -1.51 11.58
CA ALA A 109 5.17 -2.60 12.42
C ALA A 109 4.49 -2.64 13.80
N MET A 110 4.28 -1.47 14.43
CA MET A 110 3.56 -1.37 15.70
C MET A 110 2.07 -1.76 15.55
N MET A 111 1.41 -1.39 14.46
CA MET A 111 0.02 -1.77 14.19
C MET A 111 -0.10 -3.29 13.99
N GLU A 112 0.84 -3.94 13.28
CA GLU A 112 0.91 -5.41 13.20
C GLU A 112 1.04 -6.02 14.59
N ARG A 113 1.92 -5.50 15.44
CA ARG A 113 2.12 -5.98 16.80
C ARG A 113 0.85 -5.81 17.65
N ILE A 114 0.21 -4.64 17.61
CA ILE A 114 -1.05 -4.40 18.33
C ILE A 114 -2.12 -5.41 17.93
N LEU A 115 -2.33 -5.63 16.64
CA LEU A 115 -3.34 -6.56 16.14
C LEU A 115 -3.01 -8.01 16.51
N THR A 116 -1.74 -8.39 16.50
CA THR A 116 -1.26 -9.70 16.95
C THR A 116 -1.54 -9.91 18.44
N ASP A 117 -1.23 -8.93 19.29
CA ASP A 117 -1.48 -9.00 20.73
C ASP A 117 -3.00 -9.03 21.03
N VAL A 118 -3.81 -8.30 20.25
CA VAL A 118 -5.29 -8.37 20.35
C VAL A 118 -5.80 -9.76 19.98
N GLN A 119 -5.25 -10.40 18.93
CA GLN A 119 -5.61 -11.76 18.54
C GLN A 119 -5.25 -12.76 19.64
N HIS A 120 -4.07 -12.67 20.23
CA HIS A 120 -3.67 -13.55 21.34
C HIS A 120 -4.59 -13.42 22.57
N ALA A 121 -5.10 -12.22 22.83
CA ALA A 121 -6.08 -11.97 23.91
C ALA A 121 -7.52 -12.35 23.53
N CYS A 122 -7.84 -12.37 22.24
CA CYS A 122 -9.15 -12.68 21.68
C CYS A 122 -9.00 -13.81 20.67
N THR A 123 -8.83 -15.05 21.17
CA THR A 123 -8.45 -16.23 20.38
C THR A 123 -9.46 -16.65 19.31
N SER A 124 -10.66 -16.06 19.29
CA SER A 124 -11.66 -16.22 18.22
C SER A 124 -11.43 -15.30 17.03
N MET A 125 -10.49 -14.36 17.11
CA MET A 125 -10.24 -13.44 16.01
C MET A 125 -9.34 -14.05 14.92
N SER A 126 -9.66 -13.73 13.68
CA SER A 126 -8.75 -13.85 12.53
C SER A 126 -8.16 -12.49 12.21
N VAL A 127 -6.86 -12.37 12.25
CA VAL A 127 -6.10 -11.17 11.91
C VAL A 127 -5.22 -11.47 10.71
N THR A 128 -5.48 -10.81 9.59
CA THR A 128 -4.65 -10.94 8.39
C THR A 128 -3.82 -9.68 8.19
N LEU A 129 -2.52 -9.85 8.06
CA LEU A 129 -1.53 -8.79 7.83
C LEU A 129 -1.05 -8.89 6.38
N LEU A 130 -1.54 -8.02 5.49
CA LEU A 130 -1.11 -7.98 4.10
C LEU A 130 0.03 -6.98 3.94
N ARG A 131 1.25 -7.49 3.78
CA ARG A 131 2.46 -6.70 3.51
C ARG A 131 2.61 -6.51 2.01
N TYR A 132 2.07 -5.40 1.48
CA TYR A 132 2.18 -5.11 0.07
C TYR A 132 3.30 -4.11 -0.24
N PHE A 133 3.76 -4.17 -1.48
CA PHE A 133 4.87 -3.37 -1.98
C PHE A 133 4.36 -2.06 -2.57
N ASN A 134 4.74 -1.67 -3.77
CA ASN A 134 4.40 -0.35 -4.30
C ASN A 134 3.16 -0.40 -5.21
N PRO A 135 1.95 -0.09 -4.70
CA PRO A 135 0.77 -0.09 -5.55
C PRO A 135 0.82 1.06 -6.55
N ILE A 136 0.56 0.74 -7.82
CA ILE A 136 0.41 1.68 -8.93
C ILE A 136 -0.72 1.19 -9.85
N GLY A 137 -1.00 1.94 -10.90
CA GLY A 137 -2.12 1.62 -11.79
C GLY A 137 -3.41 2.32 -11.36
N ALA A 138 -4.44 2.10 -12.13
CA ALA A 138 -5.78 2.58 -11.91
C ALA A 138 -6.79 1.52 -12.37
N HIS A 139 -8.07 1.70 -12.08
CA HIS A 139 -9.07 0.83 -12.66
C HIS A 139 -9.15 1.04 -14.19
N GLU A 140 -9.27 -0.04 -14.96
CA GLU A 140 -9.26 -0.03 -16.43
C GLU A 140 -10.30 0.93 -17.04
N SER A 141 -11.41 1.19 -16.33
CA SER A 141 -12.40 2.18 -16.75
C SER A 141 -11.87 3.61 -16.78
N GLY A 142 -10.72 3.90 -16.14
CA GLY A 142 -10.20 5.24 -15.94
C GLY A 142 -11.07 6.14 -15.06
N LEU A 143 -12.01 5.58 -14.27
CA LEU A 143 -12.88 6.34 -13.35
C LEU A 143 -12.36 6.35 -11.92
N LEU A 144 -11.48 5.42 -11.58
CA LEU A 144 -10.92 5.27 -10.24
C LEU A 144 -9.41 5.12 -10.33
N GLY A 145 -8.68 6.01 -9.69
CA GLY A 145 -7.22 6.02 -9.65
C GLY A 145 -6.69 6.90 -8.51
N GLU A 146 -5.37 7.08 -8.45
CA GLU A 146 -4.71 7.87 -7.42
C GLU A 146 -4.51 9.32 -7.90
N ASP A 147 -5.14 10.29 -7.19
CA ASP A 147 -4.97 11.72 -7.41
C ASP A 147 -4.68 12.42 -6.08
N PRO A 148 -3.42 12.41 -5.62
CA PRO A 148 -3.04 13.03 -4.36
C PRO A 148 -3.10 14.56 -4.45
N LYS A 149 -3.64 15.20 -3.41
CA LYS A 149 -3.62 16.65 -3.27
C LYS A 149 -2.19 17.17 -3.12
N GLY A 150 -1.83 18.17 -3.90
CA GLY A 150 -0.50 18.82 -3.86
C GLY A 150 0.58 18.04 -4.62
N ILE A 151 1.84 18.18 -4.18
CA ILE A 151 2.99 17.51 -4.82
C ILE A 151 3.00 16.06 -4.40
N PRO A 152 2.96 15.08 -5.33
CA PRO A 152 2.99 13.67 -5.00
C PRO A 152 4.30 13.23 -4.35
N ASN A 153 4.21 12.29 -3.42
CA ASN A 153 5.37 11.64 -2.82
C ASN A 153 5.74 10.31 -3.51
N ASN A 154 4.79 9.70 -4.23
CA ASN A 154 4.97 8.43 -4.92
C ASN A 154 5.36 8.65 -6.38
N LEU A 155 6.13 7.70 -6.94
CA LEU A 155 6.69 7.78 -8.30
C LEU A 155 5.61 7.96 -9.38
N MET A 156 4.61 7.07 -9.43
CA MET A 156 3.63 7.06 -10.52
C MET A 156 2.75 8.31 -10.56
N PRO A 157 2.18 8.81 -9.44
CA PRO A 157 1.47 10.09 -9.45
C PRO A 157 2.35 11.27 -9.85
N TYR A 158 3.65 11.24 -9.53
CA TYR A 158 4.58 12.27 -9.97
C TYR A 158 4.80 12.20 -11.49
N ILE A 159 5.02 11.00 -12.03
CA ILE A 159 5.12 10.77 -13.49
C ILE A 159 3.88 11.30 -14.21
N MET A 160 2.66 11.03 -13.68
CA MET A 160 1.42 11.56 -14.26
C MET A 160 1.41 13.08 -14.34
N LYS A 161 1.81 13.77 -13.26
CA LYS A 161 1.86 15.25 -13.26
C LYS A 161 2.92 15.83 -14.19
N VAL A 162 4.02 15.12 -14.42
CA VAL A 162 4.99 15.52 -15.45
C VAL A 162 4.43 15.25 -16.85
N ALA A 163 3.78 14.11 -17.05
CA ALA A 163 3.16 13.75 -18.34
C ALA A 163 2.03 14.69 -18.76
N THR A 164 1.26 15.23 -17.81
CA THR A 164 0.19 16.21 -18.05
C THR A 164 0.71 17.65 -18.14
N GLY A 165 1.99 17.89 -17.85
CA GLY A 165 2.59 19.22 -17.84
C GLY A 165 2.34 20.05 -16.57
N GLU A 166 1.71 19.47 -15.54
CA GLU A 166 1.52 20.14 -14.25
C GLU A 166 2.82 20.32 -13.48
N LEU A 167 3.78 19.41 -13.69
CA LEU A 167 5.14 19.50 -13.14
C LEU A 167 6.17 19.47 -14.28
N PRO A 168 7.26 20.24 -14.17
CA PRO A 168 8.23 20.38 -15.27
C PRO A 168 9.12 19.14 -15.43
N CYS A 169 9.43 18.44 -14.36
CA CYS A 169 10.46 17.42 -14.34
C CYS A 169 10.30 16.44 -13.17
N LEU A 170 10.59 15.16 -13.39
CA LEU A 170 10.66 14.12 -12.37
C LEU A 170 12.06 14.13 -11.73
N GLY A 171 12.15 14.18 -10.41
CA GLY A 171 13.39 13.91 -9.69
C GLY A 171 13.60 12.40 -9.51
N VAL A 172 14.69 11.86 -10.04
CA VAL A 172 15.15 10.47 -9.82
C VAL A 172 16.23 10.52 -8.73
N PHE A 173 15.97 9.92 -7.57
CA PHE A 173 16.80 10.04 -6.40
C PHE A 173 17.84 8.92 -6.30
N GLY A 174 19.10 9.24 -6.61
CA GLY A 174 20.25 8.34 -6.67
C GLY A 174 20.34 7.62 -8.03
N ASP A 175 21.57 7.53 -8.53
CA ASP A 175 21.96 6.77 -9.74
C ASP A 175 23.19 5.90 -9.46
N ASP A 176 23.53 5.75 -8.17
CA ASP A 176 24.73 5.08 -7.69
C ASP A 176 24.42 3.88 -6.76
N TYR A 177 23.15 3.40 -6.75
CA TYR A 177 22.79 2.15 -6.07
C TYR A 177 23.41 0.94 -6.78
N ASP A 178 23.67 -0.12 -6.03
CA ASP A 178 24.08 -1.43 -6.57
C ASP A 178 22.86 -2.11 -7.22
N THR A 179 22.48 -1.61 -8.38
CA THR A 179 21.33 -2.04 -9.20
C THR A 179 21.68 -1.90 -10.69
N PRO A 180 20.96 -2.55 -11.62
CA PRO A 180 21.35 -2.58 -13.03
C PRO A 180 21.52 -1.22 -13.71
N ASP A 181 20.79 -0.19 -13.28
CA ASP A 181 20.87 1.16 -13.85
C ASP A 181 21.21 2.24 -12.79
N GLY A 182 21.62 1.81 -11.62
CA GLY A 182 21.99 2.70 -10.50
C GLY A 182 20.80 3.29 -9.75
N THR A 183 19.56 3.11 -10.22
CA THR A 183 18.38 3.65 -9.53
C THR A 183 17.70 2.60 -8.63
N GLY A 184 16.92 3.03 -7.66
CA GLY A 184 16.29 2.12 -6.70
C GLY A 184 15.30 1.16 -7.35
N VAL A 185 15.35 -0.12 -6.94
CA VAL A 185 14.50 -1.21 -7.46
C VAL A 185 13.37 -1.52 -6.49
N ARG A 186 12.14 -1.58 -6.99
CA ARG A 186 10.93 -1.87 -6.20
C ARG A 186 10.03 -2.86 -6.93
N ASP A 187 9.23 -3.60 -6.15
CA ASP A 187 8.13 -4.40 -6.68
C ASP A 187 6.89 -3.51 -6.83
N TYR A 188 6.46 -3.31 -8.06
CA TYR A 188 5.24 -2.55 -8.34
C TYR A 188 4.09 -3.50 -8.60
N ILE A 189 2.98 -3.29 -7.91
CA ILE A 189 1.78 -4.11 -7.99
C ILE A 189 0.60 -3.28 -8.51
N HIS A 190 -0.19 -3.86 -9.41
CA HIS A 190 -1.39 -3.20 -9.89
C HIS A 190 -2.44 -3.08 -8.78
N VAL A 191 -2.99 -1.88 -8.56
CA VAL A 191 -3.93 -1.60 -7.46
C VAL A 191 -5.16 -2.51 -7.48
N VAL A 192 -5.63 -2.95 -8.66
CA VAL A 192 -6.76 -3.90 -8.79
C VAL A 192 -6.38 -5.30 -8.31
N ASP A 193 -5.15 -5.76 -8.60
CA ASP A 193 -4.69 -7.06 -8.10
C ASP A 193 -4.48 -7.01 -6.58
N LEU A 194 -3.98 -5.89 -6.06
CA LEU A 194 -3.90 -5.64 -4.62
C LEU A 194 -5.29 -5.69 -3.95
N ALA A 195 -6.28 -5.01 -4.54
CA ALA A 195 -7.66 -5.02 -4.02
C ALA A 195 -8.25 -6.44 -4.01
N LYS A 196 -8.01 -7.24 -5.06
CA LYS A 196 -8.40 -8.66 -5.10
C LYS A 196 -7.74 -9.47 -3.98
N GLY A 197 -6.47 -9.18 -3.66
CA GLY A 197 -5.77 -9.81 -2.54
C GLY A 197 -6.46 -9.56 -1.19
N HIS A 198 -6.95 -8.33 -0.97
CA HIS A 198 -7.72 -8.02 0.24
C HIS A 198 -9.06 -8.77 0.32
N VAL A 199 -9.77 -8.88 -0.80
CA VAL A 199 -11.04 -9.64 -0.86
C VAL A 199 -10.80 -11.12 -0.59
N LEU A 200 -9.81 -11.72 -1.26
CA LEU A 200 -9.45 -13.13 -1.04
C LEU A 200 -9.00 -13.40 0.39
N ALA A 201 -8.30 -12.45 1.03
CA ALA A 201 -7.88 -12.59 2.42
C ALA A 201 -9.09 -12.68 3.38
N ILE A 202 -10.15 -11.89 3.16
CA ILE A 202 -11.39 -12.00 3.95
C ILE A 202 -12.05 -13.36 3.75
N GLU A 203 -12.07 -13.88 2.52
CA GLU A 203 -12.75 -15.11 2.17
C GLU A 203 -12.00 -16.37 2.64
N LYS A 204 -10.68 -16.35 2.61
CA LYS A 204 -9.81 -17.51 2.86
C LYS A 204 -9.31 -17.60 4.29
N TYR A 205 -9.02 -16.48 4.93
CA TYR A 205 -8.53 -16.44 6.29
C TYR A 205 -9.66 -16.15 7.28
N SER A 206 -10.63 -17.06 7.36
CA SER A 206 -11.75 -16.99 8.33
C SER A 206 -11.43 -17.70 9.65
N GLU A 207 -10.45 -18.61 9.64
CA GLU A 207 -10.05 -19.35 10.84
C GLU A 207 -9.30 -18.42 11.81
N PRO A 208 -9.54 -18.58 13.13
CA PRO A 208 -8.85 -17.79 14.14
C PRO A 208 -7.33 -17.94 14.07
N GLY A 209 -6.61 -16.84 14.19
CA GLY A 209 -5.16 -16.81 14.14
C GLY A 209 -4.61 -15.53 13.54
N VAL A 210 -3.27 -15.46 13.43
CA VAL A 210 -2.57 -14.39 12.72
C VAL A 210 -2.05 -14.96 11.40
N HIS A 211 -2.49 -14.38 10.30
CA HIS A 211 -2.13 -14.77 8.94
C HIS A 211 -1.32 -13.64 8.29
N ILE A 212 -0.19 -13.95 7.69
CA ILE A 212 0.70 -12.96 7.09
C ILE A 212 0.97 -13.34 5.64
N CYS A 213 0.74 -12.40 4.70
CA CYS A 213 1.06 -12.60 3.30
C CYS A 213 1.71 -11.37 2.67
N ASN A 214 2.74 -11.61 1.87
CA ASN A 214 3.29 -10.61 0.95
C ASN A 214 2.43 -10.52 -0.31
N LEU A 215 2.03 -9.32 -0.68
CA LEU A 215 1.37 -9.05 -1.96
C LEU A 215 2.29 -8.21 -2.84
N GLY A 216 2.92 -8.87 -3.77
CA GLY A 216 3.81 -8.30 -4.78
C GLY A 216 3.76 -9.13 -6.07
N THR A 217 4.46 -8.69 -7.08
CA THR A 217 4.59 -9.42 -8.36
C THR A 217 5.75 -10.43 -8.33
N GLY A 218 6.69 -10.26 -7.40
CA GLY A 218 7.96 -10.98 -7.38
C GLY A 218 8.98 -10.44 -8.41
N ILE A 219 8.69 -9.31 -9.03
CA ILE A 219 9.53 -8.68 -10.04
C ILE A 219 9.96 -7.30 -9.56
N GLY A 220 11.28 -7.07 -9.52
CA GLY A 220 11.84 -5.75 -9.23
C GLY A 220 11.97 -4.92 -10.51
N TYR A 221 11.46 -3.69 -10.48
CA TYR A 221 11.66 -2.69 -11.53
C TYR A 221 12.40 -1.48 -10.96
N SER A 222 13.37 -0.97 -11.70
CA SER A 222 14.06 0.26 -11.36
C SER A 222 13.15 1.49 -11.61
N VAL A 223 13.54 2.64 -11.06
CA VAL A 223 12.82 3.89 -11.36
C VAL A 223 12.85 4.19 -12.86
N LEU A 224 13.98 3.98 -13.52
CA LEU A 224 14.10 4.21 -14.97
C LEU A 224 13.36 3.17 -15.79
N ASP A 225 13.19 1.93 -15.31
CA ASP A 225 12.34 0.93 -15.98
C ASP A 225 10.88 1.41 -16.01
N ILE A 226 10.39 1.99 -14.91
CA ILE A 226 9.03 2.55 -14.84
C ILE A 226 8.88 3.73 -15.82
N VAL A 227 9.84 4.64 -15.84
CA VAL A 227 9.82 5.78 -16.78
C VAL A 227 9.79 5.29 -18.24
N LYS A 228 10.70 4.37 -18.61
CA LYS A 228 10.76 3.81 -19.96
C LYS A 228 9.48 3.06 -20.34
N ALA A 229 8.92 2.27 -19.41
CA ALA A 229 7.65 1.56 -19.64
C ALA A 229 6.50 2.54 -19.86
N PHE A 230 6.41 3.58 -19.04
CA PHE A 230 5.37 4.61 -19.17
C PHE A 230 5.46 5.35 -20.52
N GLU A 231 6.68 5.77 -20.92
CA GLU A 231 6.93 6.41 -22.22
C GLU A 231 6.55 5.50 -23.39
N ARG A 232 7.00 4.25 -23.36
CA ARG A 232 6.77 3.26 -24.41
C ARG A 232 5.28 2.94 -24.60
N VAL A 233 4.57 2.74 -23.49
CA VAL A 233 3.15 2.31 -23.54
C VAL A 233 2.24 3.46 -23.92
N ASN A 234 2.54 4.68 -23.48
CA ASN A 234 1.63 5.83 -23.62
C ASN A 234 2.06 6.84 -24.70
N GLY A 235 3.25 6.70 -25.27
CA GLY A 235 3.77 7.62 -26.29
C GLY A 235 4.07 9.04 -25.76
N VAL A 236 4.28 9.17 -24.46
CA VAL A 236 4.50 10.46 -23.77
C VAL A 236 5.92 10.48 -23.21
N LYS A 237 6.66 11.54 -23.47
CA LYS A 237 8.01 11.74 -22.91
C LYS A 237 7.94 12.26 -21.48
N ILE A 238 8.80 11.74 -20.62
CA ILE A 238 8.94 12.12 -19.23
C ILE A 238 10.29 12.79 -19.01
N ASN A 239 10.28 14.09 -18.79
CA ASN A 239 11.49 14.80 -18.41
C ASN A 239 11.89 14.40 -16.99
N TYR A 240 13.14 14.01 -16.79
CA TYR A 240 13.66 13.70 -15.46
C TYR A 240 15.07 14.26 -15.26
N GLU A 241 15.44 14.44 -14.01
CA GLU A 241 16.79 14.80 -13.58
C GLU A 241 17.22 13.88 -12.41
N ILE A 242 18.50 13.53 -12.40
CA ILE A 242 19.09 12.79 -11.29
C ILE A 242 19.32 13.74 -10.12
N LYS A 243 18.95 13.28 -8.92
CA LYS A 243 19.14 13.98 -7.65
C LYS A 243 19.88 13.10 -6.65
N ASP A 244 20.44 13.69 -5.62
CA ASP A 244 21.05 12.95 -4.52
C ASP A 244 20.07 11.96 -3.88
N ARG A 245 20.58 10.87 -3.30
CA ARG A 245 19.77 9.86 -2.59
C ARG A 245 18.94 10.52 -1.48
N ARG A 246 17.72 10.06 -1.31
CA ARG A 246 16.90 10.45 -0.15
C ARG A 246 17.33 9.64 1.08
N PRO A 247 17.41 10.24 2.25
CA PRO A 247 17.64 9.51 3.49
C PRO A 247 16.57 8.42 3.71
N GLY A 248 17.02 7.20 4.01
CA GLY A 248 16.15 6.05 4.26
C GLY A 248 15.67 5.30 3.01
N ASP A 249 16.09 5.69 1.81
CA ASP A 249 15.86 4.87 0.60
C ASP A 249 16.87 3.70 0.56
N ILE A 250 16.36 2.51 0.25
CA ILE A 250 17.12 1.27 0.10
C ILE A 250 17.31 0.92 -1.38
N ALA A 251 18.38 0.18 -1.73
CA ALA A 251 18.70 -0.16 -3.11
C ALA A 251 17.61 -1.02 -3.77
N THR A 252 17.24 -2.15 -3.14
CA THR A 252 16.36 -3.15 -3.74
C THR A 252 15.36 -3.69 -2.73
N CYS A 253 14.06 -3.76 -3.14
CA CYS A 253 13.00 -4.34 -2.32
C CYS A 253 11.90 -4.93 -3.22
N TYR A 254 11.78 -6.27 -3.25
CA TYR A 254 10.72 -6.97 -3.95
C TYR A 254 10.31 -8.26 -3.22
N ALA A 255 9.08 -8.72 -3.48
CA ALA A 255 8.44 -9.82 -2.77
C ALA A 255 8.86 -11.20 -3.28
N ASP A 256 8.73 -12.20 -2.39
CA ASP A 256 8.35 -13.55 -2.78
C ASP A 256 6.84 -13.71 -2.51
N PRO A 257 5.97 -13.81 -3.55
CA PRO A 257 4.52 -13.96 -3.39
C PRO A 257 4.07 -15.42 -3.25
N SER A 258 4.96 -16.36 -3.04
CA SER A 258 4.67 -17.81 -3.04
C SER A 258 3.64 -18.19 -1.98
N ARG A 259 3.66 -17.57 -0.79
CA ARG A 259 2.71 -17.83 0.28
C ARG A 259 1.31 -17.37 -0.13
N ALA A 260 1.15 -16.17 -0.67
CA ALA A 260 -0.14 -15.68 -1.17
C ALA A 260 -0.71 -16.58 -2.27
N LYS A 261 0.11 -17.07 -3.18
CA LYS A 261 -0.29 -18.05 -4.20
C LYS A 261 -0.77 -19.36 -3.56
N LYS A 262 -0.01 -19.91 -2.61
CA LYS A 262 -0.32 -21.20 -1.96
C LYS A 262 -1.56 -21.13 -1.09
N GLU A 263 -1.69 -20.10 -0.27
CA GLU A 263 -2.70 -20.04 0.80
C GLU A 263 -3.97 -19.30 0.35
N LEU A 264 -3.84 -18.22 -0.41
CA LEU A 264 -4.98 -17.44 -0.92
C LEU A 264 -5.41 -17.84 -2.33
N GLY A 265 -4.57 -18.57 -3.08
CA GLY A 265 -4.75 -18.74 -4.53
C GLY A 265 -4.56 -17.44 -5.31
N TRP A 266 -3.93 -16.44 -4.68
CA TRP A 266 -3.74 -15.12 -5.27
C TRP A 266 -2.44 -15.04 -6.07
N VAL A 267 -2.53 -14.40 -7.24
CA VAL A 267 -1.39 -14.08 -8.09
C VAL A 267 -1.63 -12.70 -8.71
N ALA A 268 -0.61 -11.86 -8.74
CA ALA A 268 -0.63 -10.63 -9.54
C ALA A 268 -0.68 -11.00 -11.03
N THR A 269 -1.68 -10.52 -11.74
CA THR A 269 -1.91 -10.87 -13.15
C THR A 269 -1.62 -9.74 -14.11
N ARG A 270 -1.56 -8.49 -13.62
CA ARG A 270 -1.32 -7.30 -14.41
C ARG A 270 0.14 -6.90 -14.34
N GLY A 271 0.76 -6.77 -15.52
CA GLY A 271 2.14 -6.36 -15.67
C GLY A 271 2.33 -4.84 -15.70
N ILE A 272 3.59 -4.43 -15.80
CA ILE A 272 3.98 -3.01 -15.80
C ILE A 272 3.32 -2.21 -16.93
N ASP A 273 3.09 -2.82 -18.08
CA ASP A 273 2.47 -2.16 -19.24
C ASP A 273 1.00 -1.81 -18.95
N GLU A 274 0.25 -2.71 -18.30
CA GLU A 274 -1.12 -2.44 -17.87
C GLU A 274 -1.14 -1.38 -16.77
N MET A 275 -0.23 -1.48 -15.80
CA MET A 275 -0.11 -0.48 -14.75
C MET A 275 0.10 0.93 -15.33
N CYS A 276 1.01 1.09 -16.29
CA CYS A 276 1.28 2.36 -16.94
C CYS A 276 0.10 2.85 -17.79
N ARG A 277 -0.51 1.96 -18.58
CA ARG A 277 -1.65 2.28 -19.43
C ARG A 277 -2.87 2.74 -18.63
N ASP A 278 -3.22 1.98 -17.60
CA ASP A 278 -4.42 2.25 -16.82
C ASP A 278 -4.27 3.51 -15.98
N THR A 279 -3.05 3.75 -15.45
CA THR A 279 -2.71 5.04 -14.81
C THR A 279 -2.91 6.22 -15.77
N TRP A 280 -2.39 6.13 -17.00
CA TRP A 280 -2.51 7.18 -18.00
C TRP A 280 -3.96 7.38 -18.46
N ASN A 281 -4.75 6.31 -18.57
CA ASN A 281 -6.17 6.39 -18.87
C ASN A 281 -6.94 7.17 -17.80
N PHE A 282 -6.61 6.98 -16.53
CA PHE A 282 -7.16 7.76 -15.43
C PHE A 282 -6.73 9.23 -15.53
N ALA A 283 -5.44 9.51 -15.71
CA ALA A 283 -4.91 10.87 -15.78
C ALA A 283 -5.58 11.68 -16.90
N LYS A 284 -5.70 11.13 -18.11
CA LYS A 284 -6.37 11.78 -19.24
C LYS A 284 -7.82 12.18 -18.98
N LYS A 285 -8.51 11.49 -18.06
CA LYS A 285 -9.91 11.79 -17.72
C LYS A 285 -10.07 12.82 -16.62
N HIS A 286 -9.11 12.90 -15.71
CA HIS A 286 -9.26 13.65 -14.46
C HIS A 286 -8.23 14.77 -14.25
N MET A 287 -7.05 14.66 -14.85
CA MET A 287 -5.98 15.65 -14.75
C MET A 287 -5.99 16.50 -16.04
N LYS A 288 -6.16 17.81 -15.88
CA LYS A 288 -6.18 18.78 -17.00
C LYS A 288 -4.94 19.65 -16.94
#